data_5fe3670c578fa52f049c9ea6d9137e39
#
_entry.id   5fe3670c578fa52f049c9ea6d9137e39
#
_cell.length_a   1.000
_cell.length_b   1.000
_cell.length_c   1.000
_cell.angle_alpha   90.00
_cell.angle_beta   90.00
_cell.angle_gamma   90.00
#
_symmetry.space_group_name_H-M   'P 1'
#
loop_
_entity.id
_entity.type
_entity.pdbx_description
1 polymer ?
#
loop_
_entity_poly.entity_id
_entity_poly.type
_entity_poly.pdbx_seq_one_letter_code
_entity_poly.pdbx_strand_id
1 'polypeptide(L)'
;MAGSPSDQAQEGPAGVGSGPGVSRRRVLTAAGASAAALTAAGLIGRAPTAAAAEVTRAAQVPAGLSVTLLGTSGGPPPLAARFGISSVLTINGRNYLIDCGRGALSQYLRAGLALSSLAGIFLTHLHSDHTVDYFSFPLLSATTPPAVGRVDVYGPGPAGEESLVPSAPGPVPGTAALTSLSNQAFAASGSFFIAEHIGVDPATLVDVHEIMPPAAAGASPGNPAPAMAPFTVTETSDLKVTAILVPHGKVYPAYAYRFDTDHGSVVFSGDTAQTPNIPKLARRADLLVHEVVDLAAFTGPGFPPALLAHLRAVHTDVTLLGGIAAEADAKALVTTHFSPSDPALVSDEAWRKLLRASARKADYPGRMIFGQDLMRIPVTPA
;
A
#
# COMPACT_ATOMS: atom_id res chain seq x y z
N MET A 1 20.77 27.98 -62.98
CA MET A 1 20.44 26.91 -63.90
C MET A 1 19.82 25.81 -63.04
N ALA A 2 18.56 25.82 -62.82
CA ALA A 2 17.42 25.33 -63.59
C ALA A 2 17.48 23.84 -63.80
N GLY A 3 16.54 23.14 -63.19
CA GLY A 3 16.21 21.74 -63.45
C GLY A 3 15.28 21.18 -62.41
N SER A 4 13.95 21.42 -62.54
CA SER A 4 12.82 20.68 -61.95
C SER A 4 12.31 19.64 -62.97
N PRO A 5 11.24 18.91 -62.70
CA PRO A 5 11.10 17.66 -61.90
C PRO A 5 10.57 16.52 -62.79
N SER A 6 10.50 15.32 -62.29
CA SER A 6 9.74 14.23 -62.93
C SER A 6 8.83 13.52 -61.95
N ASP A 7 7.56 13.62 -62.28
CA ASP A 7 6.42 12.78 -61.86
C ASP A 7 6.74 11.31 -61.76
N GLN A 8 6.30 10.66 -60.69
CA GLN A 8 5.94 9.25 -60.72
C GLN A 8 4.67 8.98 -59.92
N ALA A 9 3.79 8.24 -60.57
CA ALA A 9 2.43 7.93 -60.29
C ALA A 9 2.23 7.10 -58.99
N GLN A 10 1.13 7.40 -58.32
CA GLN A 10 0.55 6.56 -57.25
C GLN A 10 -0.12 5.31 -57.86
N GLU A 11 0.31 4.15 -57.45
CA GLU A 11 -0.51 2.94 -57.52
C GLU A 11 -1.16 2.71 -56.14
N GLY A 12 -2.52 2.67 -56.11
CA GLY A 12 -3.29 2.36 -54.92
C GLY A 12 -3.42 0.84 -54.69
N PRO A 13 -3.51 0.37 -53.43
CA PRO A 13 -3.73 -1.02 -53.15
C PRO A 13 -5.23 -1.40 -53.26
N ALA A 14 -5.43 -2.63 -53.76
CA ALA A 14 -6.70 -3.31 -54.05
C ALA A 14 -7.62 -3.49 -52.83
N GLY A 15 -8.92 -3.51 -53.11
CA GLY A 15 -9.98 -3.63 -52.15
C GLY A 15 -9.99 -4.94 -51.36
N VAL A 16 -10.29 -4.82 -50.08
CA VAL A 16 -10.64 -5.93 -49.19
C VAL A 16 -12.15 -5.97 -49.02
N GLY A 17 -12.71 -7.14 -49.24
CA GLY A 17 -14.12 -7.43 -49.30
C GLY A 17 -14.93 -7.13 -48.05
N SER A 18 -16.14 -6.68 -48.29
CA SER A 18 -17.17 -6.40 -47.30
C SER A 18 -17.74 -7.70 -46.69
N GLY A 19 -17.47 -7.91 -45.37
CA GLY A 19 -18.22 -8.86 -44.55
C GLY A 19 -19.56 -8.25 -44.09
N PRO A 20 -20.57 -9.06 -43.70
CA PRO A 20 -21.96 -8.59 -43.51
C PRO A 20 -22.08 -7.68 -42.28
N GLY A 21 -22.59 -6.47 -42.52
CA GLY A 21 -22.82 -5.46 -41.52
C GLY A 21 -23.89 -5.85 -40.50
N VAL A 22 -23.54 -5.79 -39.24
CA VAL A 22 -24.48 -5.88 -38.12
C VAL A 22 -25.23 -4.55 -38.02
N SER A 23 -26.53 -4.59 -38.29
CA SER A 23 -27.44 -3.44 -38.31
C SER A 23 -27.48 -2.76 -36.93
N ARG A 24 -27.20 -1.44 -36.88
CA ARG A 24 -27.28 -0.55 -35.72
C ARG A 24 -28.68 -0.40 -35.09
N ARG A 25 -29.67 -1.11 -35.58
CA ARG A 25 -31.07 -1.04 -35.11
C ARG A 25 -31.47 -2.03 -34.02
N ARG A 26 -30.55 -2.93 -33.59
CA ARG A 26 -30.85 -3.94 -32.55
C ARG A 26 -30.27 -3.65 -31.15
N VAL A 27 -29.57 -2.53 -30.94
CA VAL A 27 -28.98 -2.18 -29.65
C VAL A 27 -29.81 -1.17 -28.84
N LEU A 28 -30.89 -0.61 -29.44
CA LEU A 28 -31.71 0.44 -28.80
C LEU A 28 -33.06 -0.04 -28.21
N THR A 29 -33.32 -1.36 -28.13
CA THR A 29 -34.58 -1.89 -27.59
C THR A 29 -34.44 -2.67 -26.27
N ALA A 30 -33.28 -2.65 -25.63
CA ALA A 30 -33.05 -3.32 -24.31
C ALA A 30 -32.87 -2.36 -23.14
N ALA A 31 -33.01 -1.04 -23.32
CA ALA A 31 -32.84 -0.02 -22.26
C ALA A 31 -34.14 0.75 -21.93
N GLY A 32 -35.28 0.15 -22.12
CA GLY A 32 -36.57 0.84 -21.96
C GLY A 32 -37.64 0.05 -21.22
N ALA A 33 -37.33 -0.64 -20.14
CA ALA A 33 -38.35 -1.27 -19.29
C ALA A 33 -37.89 -1.47 -17.85
N SER A 34 -37.66 -0.39 -17.10
CA SER A 34 -37.56 -0.44 -15.64
C SER A 34 -37.82 0.92 -14.98
N ALA A 35 -38.75 1.69 -15.48
CA ALA A 35 -39.21 2.91 -14.83
C ALA A 35 -40.73 3.06 -15.00
N ALA A 36 -41.51 2.21 -14.36
CA ALA A 36 -42.93 2.46 -14.06
C ALA A 36 -43.47 1.27 -13.25
N ALA A 37 -43.58 1.43 -11.96
CA ALA A 37 -44.62 0.90 -11.09
C ALA A 37 -44.24 1.05 -9.60
N LEU A 38 -44.41 2.26 -9.08
CA LEU A 38 -44.64 2.50 -7.66
C LEU A 38 -45.75 3.51 -7.51
N THR A 39 -46.97 3.07 -7.76
CA THR A 39 -48.18 3.73 -7.27
C THR A 39 -48.94 2.74 -6.40
N ALA A 40 -49.00 3.09 -5.14
CA ALA A 40 -50.04 2.85 -4.15
C ALA A 40 -50.99 1.67 -4.31
N ALA A 41 -50.90 0.70 -3.43
CA ALA A 41 -52.06 0.08 -2.79
C ALA A 41 -51.65 -0.38 -1.40
N GLY A 42 -52.26 0.25 -0.35
CA GLY A 42 -52.10 -0.19 1.01
C GLY A 42 -52.67 -1.55 1.25
N LEU A 43 -52.04 -2.32 2.12
CA LEU A 43 -52.61 -3.39 2.91
C LEU A 43 -51.67 -3.75 4.10
N ILE A 44 -52.07 -3.29 5.26
CA ILE A 44 -52.17 -4.04 6.53
C ILE A 44 -51.12 -5.13 6.77
N GLY A 45 -50.26 -4.85 7.75
CA GLY A 45 -49.83 -5.76 8.76
C GLY A 45 -49.18 -7.08 8.37
N ARG A 46 -47.83 -7.06 8.20
CA ARG A 46 -47.02 -8.21 8.59
C ARG A 46 -45.75 -7.68 9.25
N ALA A 47 -45.53 -8.12 10.49
CA ALA A 47 -44.30 -7.85 11.22
C ALA A 47 -43.09 -8.29 10.38
N PRO A 48 -41.99 -7.54 10.38
CA PRO A 48 -40.75 -7.96 9.69
C PRO A 48 -40.27 -9.27 10.34
N THR A 49 -40.17 -10.31 9.54
CA THR A 49 -39.59 -11.58 9.92
C THR A 49 -38.16 -11.37 10.42
N ALA A 50 -37.75 -12.15 11.41
CA ALA A 50 -36.48 -12.08 12.14
C ALA A 50 -35.16 -12.09 11.31
N ALA A 51 -35.24 -12.15 9.97
CA ALA A 51 -34.08 -12.10 9.07
C ALA A 51 -33.53 -10.69 8.82
N ALA A 52 -34.28 -9.61 9.14
CA ALA A 52 -33.79 -8.23 9.01
C ALA A 52 -33.12 -7.68 10.27
N ALA A 53 -33.17 -8.41 11.37
CA ALA A 53 -32.58 -8.00 12.65
C ALA A 53 -31.14 -8.49 12.88
N GLU A 54 -30.55 -9.22 11.92
CA GLU A 54 -29.21 -9.81 12.06
C GLU A 54 -28.09 -8.94 11.46
N VAL A 55 -28.40 -7.83 10.76
CA VAL A 55 -27.41 -6.97 10.12
C VAL A 55 -26.87 -5.86 11.08
N THR A 56 -27.38 -5.76 12.29
CA THR A 56 -26.96 -4.73 13.25
C THR A 56 -26.43 -5.28 14.59
N ARG A 57 -25.85 -6.45 14.60
CA ARG A 57 -24.88 -6.74 15.62
C ARG A 57 -23.56 -6.11 15.16
N ALA A 58 -23.30 -4.89 15.59
CA ALA A 58 -21.95 -4.34 15.57
C ALA A 58 -21.04 -5.43 16.15
N ALA A 59 -20.22 -6.05 15.30
CA ALA A 59 -19.23 -7.00 15.79
C ALA A 59 -18.48 -6.26 16.89
N GLN A 60 -18.50 -6.81 18.12
CA GLN A 60 -17.74 -6.21 19.20
C GLN A 60 -16.31 -6.11 18.70
N VAL A 61 -15.86 -4.87 18.53
CA VAL A 61 -14.50 -4.57 18.09
C VAL A 61 -13.60 -5.23 19.12
N PRO A 62 -12.74 -6.19 18.72
CA PRO A 62 -11.87 -6.86 19.69
C PRO A 62 -10.98 -5.79 20.35
N ALA A 63 -11.04 -5.67 21.67
CA ALA A 63 -10.06 -4.90 22.43
C ALA A 63 -8.68 -5.50 22.20
N GLY A 64 -7.64 -4.66 22.10
CA GLY A 64 -6.27 -5.10 21.96
C GLY A 64 -5.60 -4.63 20.67
N LEU A 65 -4.47 -5.25 20.37
CA LEU A 65 -3.58 -4.90 19.27
C LEU A 65 -3.48 -6.07 18.27
N SER A 66 -3.61 -5.78 16.99
CA SER A 66 -3.38 -6.79 15.94
C SER A 66 -2.87 -6.15 14.66
N VAL A 67 -2.12 -6.94 13.88
CA VAL A 67 -1.72 -6.60 12.50
C VAL A 67 -2.48 -7.49 11.53
N THR A 68 -3.05 -6.90 10.48
CA THR A 68 -3.60 -7.63 9.34
C THR A 68 -2.77 -7.28 8.10
N LEU A 69 -2.13 -8.27 7.48
CA LEU A 69 -1.42 -8.10 6.22
C LEU A 69 -2.47 -8.10 5.09
N LEU A 70 -2.76 -6.97 4.49
CA LEU A 70 -3.73 -6.90 3.39
C LEU A 70 -3.15 -7.47 2.11
N GLY A 71 -1.90 -7.18 1.84
CA GLY A 71 -1.15 -7.72 0.72
C GLY A 71 0.33 -7.85 1.05
N THR A 72 1.00 -8.78 0.40
CA THR A 72 2.37 -9.18 0.74
C THR A 72 3.32 -9.19 -0.46
N SER A 73 2.87 -8.73 -1.64
CA SER A 73 3.71 -8.63 -2.83
C SER A 73 4.70 -7.48 -2.71
N GLY A 74 5.96 -7.76 -2.98
CA GLY A 74 7.01 -6.76 -3.16
C GLY A 74 7.19 -6.37 -4.61
N GLY A 75 7.41 -5.10 -4.85
CA GLY A 75 7.80 -4.49 -6.10
C GLY A 75 6.82 -4.58 -7.26
N PRO A 76 7.05 -3.80 -8.32
CA PRO A 76 6.53 -4.08 -9.64
C PRO A 76 7.29 -5.29 -10.27
N PRO A 77 6.67 -6.13 -11.13
CA PRO A 77 5.33 -6.03 -11.69
C PRO A 77 4.23 -6.61 -10.80
N PRO A 78 2.94 -6.22 -11.02
CA PRO A 78 1.82 -6.79 -10.28
C PRO A 78 1.63 -8.26 -10.67
N LEU A 79 1.45 -9.12 -9.66
CA LEU A 79 1.21 -10.55 -9.82
C LEU A 79 -0.19 -10.92 -9.32
N ALA A 80 -0.80 -11.93 -9.94
CA ALA A 80 -2.13 -12.40 -9.53
C ALA A 80 -2.11 -13.13 -8.18
N ALA A 81 -0.98 -13.73 -7.81
CA ALA A 81 -0.84 -14.59 -6.64
C ALA A 81 -0.85 -13.84 -5.30
N ARG A 82 -0.48 -12.56 -5.29
CA ARG A 82 -0.41 -11.71 -4.09
C ARG A 82 -0.90 -10.31 -4.39
N PHE A 83 -1.59 -9.70 -3.44
CA PHE A 83 -1.92 -8.28 -3.49
C PHE A 83 -0.70 -7.42 -3.15
N GLY A 84 -0.73 -6.15 -3.59
CA GLY A 84 0.35 -5.19 -3.31
C GLY A 84 0.53 -4.95 -1.82
N ILE A 85 1.75 -4.55 -1.44
CA ILE A 85 2.08 -4.32 -0.03
C ILE A 85 1.10 -3.36 0.63
N SER A 86 0.49 -3.81 1.70
CA SER A 86 -0.33 -3.00 2.60
C SER A 86 -0.58 -3.76 3.88
N SER A 87 -0.60 -3.08 5.00
CA SER A 87 -0.88 -3.66 6.31
C SER A 87 -1.80 -2.77 7.12
N VAL A 88 -2.59 -3.35 8.02
CA VAL A 88 -3.42 -2.60 8.97
C VAL A 88 -3.01 -2.95 10.39
N LEU A 89 -2.69 -1.93 11.17
CA LEU A 89 -2.60 -2.01 12.61
C LEU A 89 -3.97 -1.65 13.20
N THR A 90 -4.56 -2.56 13.93
CA THR A 90 -5.82 -2.33 14.65
C THR A 90 -5.57 -2.19 16.14
N ILE A 91 -5.95 -1.04 16.71
CA ILE A 91 -5.84 -0.73 18.14
C ILE A 91 -7.26 -0.46 18.66
N ASN A 92 -7.79 -1.33 19.50
CA ASN A 92 -9.15 -1.20 20.06
C ASN A 92 -10.20 -0.84 18.99
N GLY A 93 -10.05 -1.43 17.78
CA GLY A 93 -10.94 -1.23 16.65
C GLY A 93 -10.73 0.01 15.79
N ARG A 94 -9.80 0.86 16.13
CA ARG A 94 -9.33 1.92 15.25
C ARG A 94 -8.24 1.34 14.34
N ASN A 95 -8.32 1.62 13.07
CA ASN A 95 -7.42 1.07 12.06
C ASN A 95 -6.44 2.12 11.58
N TYR A 96 -5.19 1.74 11.52
CA TYR A 96 -4.10 2.53 10.95
C TYR A 96 -3.52 1.74 9.77
N LEU A 97 -3.59 2.30 8.58
CA LEU A 97 -3.12 1.67 7.35
C LEU A 97 -1.65 2.01 7.13
N ILE A 98 -0.83 1.03 6.86
CA ILE A 98 0.59 1.19 6.54
C ILE A 98 0.79 0.72 5.11
N ASP A 99 1.17 1.66 4.25
CA ASP A 99 1.25 1.55 2.80
C ASP A 99 -0.06 1.15 2.11
N CYS A 100 -0.20 1.56 0.86
CA CYS A 100 -1.41 1.44 0.06
C CYS A 100 -1.08 0.88 -1.34
N GLY A 101 -0.50 -0.31 -1.38
CA GLY A 101 -0.20 -0.99 -2.63
C GLY A 101 -1.46 -1.48 -3.34
N ARG A 102 -1.27 -2.04 -4.51
CA ARG A 102 -2.33 -2.47 -5.42
C ARG A 102 -3.40 -3.34 -4.73
N GLY A 103 -4.64 -2.86 -4.71
CA GLY A 103 -5.81 -3.54 -4.16
C GLY A 103 -5.99 -3.37 -2.65
N ALA A 104 -5.27 -2.43 -2.01
CA ALA A 104 -5.34 -2.20 -0.57
C ALA A 104 -6.76 -1.94 -0.08
N LEU A 105 -7.54 -1.08 -0.75
CA LEU A 105 -8.93 -0.83 -0.37
C LEU A 105 -9.80 -2.09 -0.48
N SER A 106 -9.67 -2.85 -1.56
CA SER A 106 -10.42 -4.10 -1.76
C SER A 106 -10.09 -5.13 -0.68
N GLN A 107 -8.81 -5.26 -0.32
CA GLN A 107 -8.36 -6.17 0.72
C GLN A 107 -8.77 -5.70 2.11
N TYR A 108 -8.79 -4.38 2.37
CA TYR A 108 -9.29 -3.80 3.61
C TYR A 108 -10.75 -4.22 3.85
N LEU A 109 -11.60 -4.09 2.85
CA LEU A 109 -13.00 -4.51 2.91
C LEU A 109 -13.14 -6.04 3.03
N ARG A 110 -12.33 -6.83 2.31
CA ARG A 110 -12.31 -8.30 2.42
C ARG A 110 -11.84 -8.80 3.78
N ALA A 111 -10.99 -8.05 4.47
CA ALA A 111 -10.59 -8.34 5.84
C ALA A 111 -11.72 -8.06 6.86
N GLY A 112 -12.88 -7.57 6.42
CA GLY A 112 -14.02 -7.22 7.28
C GLY A 112 -13.81 -5.92 8.06
N LEU A 113 -12.88 -5.07 7.63
CA LEU A 113 -12.58 -3.80 8.30
C LEU A 113 -13.55 -2.72 7.81
N ALA A 114 -14.13 -1.97 8.73
CA ALA A 114 -15.04 -0.87 8.41
C ALA A 114 -14.24 0.39 8.01
N LEU A 115 -14.61 1.04 6.90
CA LEU A 115 -13.96 2.29 6.49
C LEU A 115 -14.12 3.40 7.54
N SER A 116 -15.24 3.43 8.26
CA SER A 116 -15.48 4.38 9.37
C SER A 116 -14.53 4.22 10.56
N SER A 117 -13.79 3.10 10.64
CA SER A 117 -12.78 2.88 11.67
C SER A 117 -11.35 3.25 11.23
N LEU A 118 -11.15 3.68 9.98
CA LEU A 118 -9.86 4.17 9.49
C LEU A 118 -9.52 5.50 10.18
N ALA A 119 -8.44 5.49 10.96
CA ALA A 119 -8.02 6.62 11.79
C ALA A 119 -6.73 7.29 11.28
N GLY A 120 -5.91 6.57 10.50
CA GLY A 120 -4.67 7.12 9.96
C GLY A 120 -4.10 6.27 8.83
N ILE A 121 -3.31 6.89 7.98
CA ILE A 121 -2.55 6.24 6.91
C ILE A 121 -1.08 6.64 7.08
N PHE A 122 -0.18 5.67 7.02
CA PHE A 122 1.26 5.89 7.11
C PHE A 122 1.93 5.33 5.85
N LEU A 123 2.55 6.20 5.07
CA LEU A 123 3.31 5.83 3.88
C LEU A 123 4.78 5.76 4.23
N THR A 124 5.42 4.61 4.00
CA THR A 124 6.83 4.41 4.33
C THR A 124 7.74 5.15 3.36
N HIS A 125 7.41 5.11 2.09
CA HIS A 125 8.06 5.84 0.99
C HIS A 125 7.09 5.94 -0.20
N LEU A 126 7.47 6.67 -1.26
CA LEU A 126 6.52 7.03 -2.32
C LEU A 126 6.69 6.21 -3.61
N HIS A 127 7.21 4.99 -3.55
CA HIS A 127 7.13 4.08 -4.70
C HIS A 127 5.67 3.72 -5.01
N SER A 128 5.40 3.47 -6.29
CA SER A 128 4.04 3.21 -6.78
C SER A 128 3.43 1.94 -6.20
N ASP A 129 4.21 0.91 -5.94
CA ASP A 129 3.72 -0.33 -5.32
C ASP A 129 3.32 -0.15 -3.85
N HIS A 130 3.72 0.95 -3.19
CA HIS A 130 3.29 1.35 -1.84
C HIS A 130 2.18 2.40 -1.83
N THR A 131 1.89 3.07 -2.97
CA THR A 131 1.00 4.24 -2.97
C THR A 131 -0.13 4.19 -4.00
N VAL A 132 -0.09 3.26 -4.96
CA VAL A 132 -0.99 3.27 -6.13
C VAL A 132 -2.48 3.18 -5.77
N ASP A 133 -2.84 2.60 -4.63
CA ASP A 133 -4.23 2.50 -4.15
C ASP A 133 -4.56 3.48 -3.02
N TYR A 134 -3.62 4.36 -2.64
CA TYR A 134 -3.84 5.38 -1.60
C TYR A 134 -5.05 6.26 -1.91
N PHE A 135 -5.18 6.71 -3.16
CA PHE A 135 -6.25 7.60 -3.60
C PHE A 135 -7.63 6.96 -3.53
N SER A 136 -7.72 5.63 -3.58
CA SER A 136 -8.98 4.91 -3.52
C SER A 136 -9.71 5.17 -2.19
N PHE A 137 -8.99 5.39 -1.10
CA PHE A 137 -9.60 5.62 0.22
C PHE A 137 -10.40 6.94 0.28
N PRO A 138 -9.83 8.12 0.01
CA PRO A 138 -10.61 9.35 0.00
C PRO A 138 -11.53 9.48 -1.21
N LEU A 139 -11.06 9.15 -2.42
CA LEU A 139 -11.82 9.41 -3.65
C LEU A 139 -13.08 8.55 -3.77
N LEU A 140 -13.00 7.25 -3.46
CA LEU A 140 -14.16 6.35 -3.54
C LEU A 140 -15.05 6.44 -2.30
N SER A 141 -14.59 7.11 -1.24
CA SER A 141 -15.35 7.33 -0.01
C SER A 141 -16.03 8.72 0.03
N ALA A 142 -15.81 9.58 -0.96
CA ALA A 142 -16.28 10.96 -1.00
C ALA A 142 -17.76 11.09 -1.39
N THR A 143 -18.62 10.19 -0.91
CA THR A 143 -20.08 10.26 -1.06
C THR A 143 -20.73 10.83 0.21
N THR A 144 -22.02 11.17 0.19
CA THR A 144 -22.72 11.75 1.33
C THR A 144 -23.69 10.73 1.96
N PRO A 145 -23.51 10.31 3.23
CA PRO A 145 -22.37 10.63 4.10
C PRO A 145 -21.10 9.92 3.64
N PRO A 146 -19.91 10.50 3.87
CA PRO A 146 -18.65 9.86 3.48
C PRO A 146 -18.44 8.56 4.25
N ALA A 147 -17.90 7.54 3.54
CA ALA A 147 -17.62 6.24 4.14
C ALA A 147 -16.44 6.28 5.12
N VAL A 148 -15.51 7.23 4.93
CA VAL A 148 -14.43 7.56 5.87
C VAL A 148 -14.71 8.91 6.54
N GLY A 149 -14.29 9.07 7.79
CA GLY A 149 -14.16 10.39 8.42
C GLY A 149 -12.90 11.10 7.92
N ARG A 150 -12.54 12.22 8.55
CA ARG A 150 -11.24 12.86 8.31
C ARG A 150 -10.13 11.97 8.85
N VAL A 151 -9.15 11.65 8.00
CA VAL A 151 -8.06 10.70 8.26
C VAL A 151 -6.74 11.45 8.18
N ASP A 152 -5.90 11.31 9.21
CA ASP A 152 -4.53 11.81 9.19
C ASP A 152 -3.66 10.93 8.27
N VAL A 153 -2.92 11.57 7.36
CA VAL A 153 -2.02 10.90 6.44
C VAL A 153 -0.59 11.35 6.72
N TYR A 154 0.23 10.43 7.16
CA TYR A 154 1.65 10.64 7.45
C TYR A 154 2.48 10.01 6.35
N GLY A 155 3.39 10.75 5.75
CA GLY A 155 4.26 10.21 4.72
C GLY A 155 5.45 11.12 4.42
N PRO A 156 6.38 10.67 3.57
CA PRO A 156 7.58 11.43 3.25
C PRO A 156 7.27 12.81 2.67
N GLY A 157 8.00 13.82 3.13
CA GLY A 157 8.08 15.11 2.45
C GLY A 157 8.86 15.01 1.12
N PRO A 158 9.00 16.12 0.38
CA PRO A 158 9.69 16.14 -0.90
C PRO A 158 11.17 15.75 -0.76
N ALA A 159 11.68 15.03 -1.76
CA ALA A 159 13.07 14.55 -1.77
C ALA A 159 14.12 15.68 -1.85
N GLY A 160 13.73 16.84 -2.34
CA GLY A 160 14.64 17.95 -2.60
C GLY A 160 15.49 17.76 -3.86
N GLU A 161 15.10 16.85 -4.75
CA GLU A 161 15.76 16.58 -6.03
C GLU A 161 14.80 16.80 -7.20
N GLU A 162 15.35 17.03 -8.39
CA GLU A 162 14.58 17.14 -9.64
C GLU A 162 14.19 15.76 -10.16
N SER A 163 13.00 15.66 -10.73
CA SER A 163 12.48 14.45 -11.35
C SER A 163 13.29 14.07 -12.59
N LEU A 164 13.66 12.80 -12.71
CA LEU A 164 14.25 12.22 -13.92
C LEU A 164 13.21 11.74 -14.93
N VAL A 165 11.91 11.91 -14.64
CA VAL A 165 10.81 11.50 -15.53
C VAL A 165 10.52 12.60 -16.52
N PRO A 166 10.79 12.45 -17.85
CA PRO A 166 10.65 13.53 -18.81
C PRO A 166 9.23 14.09 -18.94
N SER A 167 8.22 13.25 -18.69
CA SER A 167 6.80 13.65 -18.71
C SER A 167 6.30 14.29 -17.41
N ALA A 168 7.13 14.33 -16.38
CA ALA A 168 6.82 14.92 -15.08
C ALA A 168 8.03 15.72 -14.57
N PRO A 169 8.41 16.82 -15.27
CA PRO A 169 9.55 17.65 -14.88
C PRO A 169 9.23 18.43 -13.60
N GLY A 170 10.28 18.86 -12.91
CA GLY A 170 10.21 19.64 -11.67
C GLY A 170 10.60 18.81 -10.44
N PRO A 171 10.46 19.36 -9.24
CA PRO A 171 10.88 18.69 -8.01
C PRO A 171 10.09 17.41 -7.75
N VAL A 172 10.78 16.37 -7.27
CA VAL A 172 10.12 15.11 -6.84
C VAL A 172 9.13 15.43 -5.71
N PRO A 173 7.84 15.11 -5.91
CA PRO A 173 6.81 15.49 -4.96
C PRO A 173 6.88 14.70 -3.65
N GLY A 174 6.50 15.34 -2.54
CA GLY A 174 6.18 14.68 -1.29
C GLY A 174 4.71 14.23 -1.23
N THR A 175 4.30 13.74 -0.08
CA THR A 175 2.93 13.19 0.16
C THR A 175 1.83 14.22 -0.06
N ALA A 176 2.05 15.48 0.33
CA ALA A 176 1.05 16.54 0.15
C ALA A 176 0.81 16.86 -1.34
N ALA A 177 1.89 16.96 -2.12
CA ALA A 177 1.79 17.19 -3.55
C ALA A 177 1.17 15.97 -4.26
N LEU A 178 1.56 14.74 -3.89
CA LEU A 178 0.96 13.50 -4.40
C LEU A 178 -0.56 13.50 -4.19
N THR A 179 -1.03 13.87 -3.00
CA THR A 179 -2.46 13.95 -2.66
C THR A 179 -3.18 15.00 -3.49
N SER A 180 -2.62 16.21 -3.59
CA SER A 180 -3.20 17.31 -4.36
C SER A 180 -3.30 16.99 -5.85
N LEU A 181 -2.23 16.44 -6.45
CA LEU A 181 -2.20 16.04 -7.85
C LEU A 181 -3.21 14.92 -8.14
N SER A 182 -3.38 13.99 -7.22
CA SER A 182 -4.41 12.95 -7.32
C SER A 182 -5.81 13.54 -7.35
N ASN A 183 -6.14 14.46 -6.44
CA ASN A 183 -7.43 15.14 -6.43
C ASN A 183 -7.68 15.89 -7.76
N GLN A 184 -6.64 16.53 -8.33
CA GLN A 184 -6.73 17.17 -9.63
C GLN A 184 -6.98 16.16 -10.76
N ALA A 185 -6.27 15.03 -10.77
CA ALA A 185 -6.44 13.98 -11.78
C ALA A 185 -7.86 13.40 -11.80
N PHE A 186 -8.54 13.34 -10.65
CA PHE A 186 -9.90 12.82 -10.50
C PHE A 186 -10.97 13.90 -10.36
N ALA A 187 -10.65 15.17 -10.66
CA ALA A 187 -11.57 16.30 -10.49
C ALA A 187 -12.89 16.15 -11.27
N ALA A 188 -12.90 15.45 -12.41
CA ALA A 188 -14.12 15.20 -13.17
C ALA A 188 -15.15 14.40 -12.33
N SER A 189 -14.69 13.37 -11.60
CA SER A 189 -15.56 12.58 -10.72
C SER A 189 -16.05 13.41 -9.52
N GLY A 190 -15.13 14.12 -8.84
CA GLY A 190 -15.49 14.97 -7.71
C GLY A 190 -16.50 16.06 -8.09
N SER A 191 -16.28 16.74 -9.23
CA SER A 191 -17.18 17.78 -9.74
C SER A 191 -18.60 17.24 -9.98
N PHE A 192 -18.74 16.04 -10.55
CA PHE A 192 -20.05 15.41 -10.75
C PHE A 192 -20.77 15.18 -9.41
N PHE A 193 -20.13 14.55 -8.44
CA PHE A 193 -20.76 14.24 -7.15
C PHE A 193 -21.14 15.49 -6.37
N ILE A 194 -20.31 16.54 -6.42
CA ILE A 194 -20.59 17.83 -5.77
C ILE A 194 -21.76 18.52 -6.46
N ALA A 195 -21.82 18.55 -7.80
CA ALA A 195 -22.90 19.18 -8.54
C ALA A 195 -24.26 18.49 -8.31
N GLU A 196 -24.27 17.18 -8.12
CA GLU A 196 -25.46 16.39 -7.79
C GLU A 196 -25.82 16.40 -6.29
N HIS A 197 -25.06 17.10 -5.44
CA HIS A 197 -25.24 17.14 -3.99
C HIS A 197 -25.18 15.77 -3.28
N ILE A 198 -24.45 14.81 -3.86
CA ILE A 198 -24.28 13.44 -3.35
C ILE A 198 -22.85 13.12 -2.94
N GLY A 199 -21.96 14.11 -2.93
CA GLY A 199 -20.57 13.93 -2.57
C GLY A 199 -19.98 15.14 -1.83
N VAL A 200 -18.77 14.94 -1.33
CA VAL A 200 -17.94 15.96 -0.70
C VAL A 200 -16.61 16.07 -1.45
N ASP A 201 -15.90 17.17 -1.26
CA ASP A 201 -14.54 17.31 -1.77
C ASP A 201 -13.62 16.28 -1.07
N PRO A 202 -12.99 15.34 -1.82
CA PRO A 202 -12.10 14.34 -1.24
C PRO A 202 -10.95 14.92 -0.43
N ALA A 203 -10.50 16.15 -0.74
CA ALA A 203 -9.48 16.87 0.02
C ALA A 203 -9.90 17.14 1.48
N THR A 204 -11.20 17.20 1.77
CA THR A 204 -11.69 17.41 3.14
C THR A 204 -11.63 16.14 4.00
N LEU A 205 -11.42 14.99 3.38
CA LEU A 205 -11.38 13.69 4.06
C LEU A 205 -9.97 13.31 4.55
N VAL A 206 -8.95 14.06 4.17
CA VAL A 206 -7.56 13.78 4.58
C VAL A 206 -6.89 15.02 5.15
N ASP A 207 -6.02 14.80 6.14
CA ASP A 207 -5.11 15.80 6.68
C ASP A 207 -3.67 15.29 6.51
N VAL A 208 -2.90 15.94 5.63
CA VAL A 208 -1.59 15.42 5.23
C VAL A 208 -0.47 16.05 6.07
N HIS A 209 0.29 15.21 6.73
CA HIS A 209 1.44 15.54 7.55
C HIS A 209 2.73 15.01 6.88
N GLU A 210 3.45 15.88 6.21
CA GLU A 210 4.74 15.49 5.61
C GLU A 210 5.81 15.32 6.69
N ILE A 211 6.45 14.16 6.68
CA ILE A 211 7.51 13.83 7.61
C ILE A 211 8.84 14.25 6.99
N MET A 212 9.55 15.13 7.68
CA MET A 212 10.92 15.52 7.34
C MET A 212 11.87 14.94 8.38
N PRO A 213 13.02 14.38 7.97
CA PRO A 213 14.01 13.91 8.92
C PRO A 213 14.52 15.07 9.78
N PRO A 214 14.82 14.85 11.08
CA PRO A 214 15.43 15.87 11.91
C PRO A 214 16.75 16.38 11.29
N ALA A 215 16.94 17.70 11.21
CA ALA A 215 18.13 18.30 10.61
C ALA A 215 19.44 17.77 11.25
N ALA A 216 19.41 17.48 12.56
CA ALA A 216 20.56 16.91 13.28
C ALA A 216 20.97 15.52 12.80
N ALA A 217 20.13 14.81 12.05
CA ALA A 217 20.47 13.51 11.45
C ALA A 217 21.51 13.63 10.33
N GLY A 218 21.63 14.81 9.69
CA GLY A 218 22.51 15.02 8.55
C GLY A 218 22.12 14.18 7.33
N ALA A 219 20.82 13.83 7.23
CA ALA A 219 20.29 13.05 6.12
C ALA A 219 20.10 13.91 4.87
N SER A 220 20.29 13.28 3.72
CA SER A 220 20.12 13.91 2.40
C SER A 220 19.98 12.81 1.35
N PRO A 221 19.59 13.13 0.10
CA PRO A 221 19.61 12.15 -0.99
C PRO A 221 20.96 11.44 -1.19
N GLY A 222 22.08 12.14 -0.92
CA GLY A 222 23.42 11.55 -0.97
C GLY A 222 23.79 10.72 0.27
N ASN A 223 23.05 10.86 1.37
CA ASN A 223 23.19 10.11 2.63
C ASN A 223 21.80 9.80 3.19
N PRO A 224 21.04 8.88 2.55
CA PRO A 224 19.60 8.76 2.77
C PRO A 224 19.22 8.18 4.14
N ALA A 225 20.10 7.40 4.77
CA ALA A 225 19.81 6.75 6.05
C ALA A 225 21.04 6.69 6.96
N PRO A 226 21.53 7.84 7.45
CA PRO A 226 22.62 7.86 8.42
C PRO A 226 22.23 7.12 9.70
N ALA A 227 23.21 6.67 10.46
CA ALA A 227 22.99 6.15 11.81
C ALA A 227 22.38 7.26 12.67
N MET A 228 21.18 7.07 13.18
CA MET A 228 20.44 8.08 13.92
C MET A 228 19.60 7.47 15.06
N ALA A 229 19.06 8.30 15.92
CA ALA A 229 18.04 7.91 16.87
C ALA A 229 16.64 7.97 16.20
N PRO A 230 15.69 7.11 16.59
CA PRO A 230 14.29 7.29 16.22
C PRO A 230 13.76 8.64 16.68
N PHE A 231 12.81 9.21 15.93
CA PHE A 231 12.17 10.49 16.26
C PHE A 231 10.64 10.34 16.24
N THR A 232 9.96 11.14 17.04
CA THR A 232 8.49 11.10 17.14
C THR A 232 7.86 11.73 15.90
N VAL A 233 6.91 10.99 15.30
CA VAL A 233 6.06 11.43 14.18
C VAL A 233 4.77 12.02 14.73
N THR A 234 4.09 11.26 15.59
CA THR A 234 2.86 11.71 16.27
C THR A 234 2.72 10.99 17.61
N GLU A 235 2.00 11.60 18.53
CA GLU A 235 1.72 11.03 19.85
C GLU A 235 0.33 11.47 20.31
N THR A 236 -0.46 10.52 20.76
CA THR A 236 -1.77 10.69 21.37
C THR A 236 -1.80 9.99 22.74
N SER A 237 -2.93 10.01 23.44
CA SER A 237 -3.08 9.23 24.69
C SER A 237 -2.86 7.73 24.53
N ASP A 238 -3.17 7.16 23.36
CA ASP A 238 -3.29 5.72 23.15
C ASP A 238 -2.22 5.17 22.21
N LEU A 239 -1.49 6.06 21.53
CA LEU A 239 -0.54 5.69 20.48
C LEU A 239 0.61 6.68 20.38
N LYS A 240 1.83 6.17 20.40
CA LYS A 240 3.02 6.89 20.00
C LYS A 240 3.61 6.27 18.75
N VAL A 241 3.83 7.09 17.72
CA VAL A 241 4.50 6.68 16.49
C VAL A 241 5.86 7.34 16.40
N THR A 242 6.89 6.52 16.24
CA THR A 242 8.26 6.98 15.95
C THR A 242 8.71 6.46 14.60
N ALA A 243 9.58 7.22 13.93
CA ALA A 243 10.19 6.84 12.67
C ALA A 243 11.71 6.84 12.75
N ILE A 244 12.32 6.12 11.82
CA ILE A 244 13.74 6.18 11.54
C ILE A 244 13.95 6.07 10.03
N LEU A 245 14.98 6.72 9.49
CA LEU A 245 15.33 6.56 8.08
C LEU A 245 15.93 5.17 7.82
N VAL A 246 15.57 4.62 6.67
CA VAL A 246 16.10 3.34 6.18
C VAL A 246 16.68 3.48 4.78
N PRO A 247 17.76 2.74 4.44
CA PRO A 247 18.38 2.82 3.12
C PRO A 247 17.54 2.04 2.10
N HIS A 248 17.05 2.72 1.09
CA HIS A 248 16.33 2.13 -0.03
C HIS A 248 16.89 2.66 -1.36
N GLY A 249 18.17 2.38 -1.61
CA GLY A 249 18.88 2.88 -2.79
C GLY A 249 18.91 4.40 -2.83
N LYS A 250 18.33 4.97 -3.89
CA LYS A 250 18.22 6.43 -4.10
C LYS A 250 16.89 7.01 -3.60
N VAL A 251 16.01 6.20 -3.06
CA VAL A 251 14.73 6.68 -2.53
C VAL A 251 14.95 7.43 -1.24
N TYR A 252 14.51 8.68 -1.20
CA TYR A 252 14.67 9.56 -0.05
C TYR A 252 13.50 10.55 0.03
N PRO A 253 12.91 10.75 1.23
CA PRO A 253 13.08 9.94 2.43
C PRO A 253 12.38 8.58 2.34
N ALA A 254 12.93 7.55 3.00
CA ALA A 254 12.28 6.27 3.24
C ALA A 254 12.32 5.95 4.74
N TYR A 255 11.18 5.51 5.30
CA TYR A 255 11.00 5.35 6.74
C TYR A 255 10.61 3.95 7.13
N ALA A 256 11.15 3.50 8.27
CA ALA A 256 10.51 2.50 9.11
C ALA A 256 9.73 3.19 10.22
N TYR A 257 8.62 2.59 10.64
CA TYR A 257 7.76 3.11 11.70
C TYR A 257 7.68 2.14 12.87
N ARG A 258 7.62 2.70 14.09
CA ARG A 258 7.29 1.97 15.31
C ARG A 258 6.05 2.57 15.95
N PHE A 259 5.13 1.71 16.31
CA PHE A 259 3.87 2.02 16.99
C PHE A 259 3.94 1.43 18.39
N ASP A 260 3.94 2.28 19.41
CA ASP A 260 3.88 1.90 20.83
C ASP A 260 2.49 2.22 21.38
N THR A 261 1.88 1.24 22.05
CA THR A 261 0.53 1.32 22.64
C THR A 261 0.51 0.63 24.01
N ASP A 262 -0.54 0.82 24.79
CA ASP A 262 -0.74 0.08 26.04
C ASP A 262 -0.91 -1.43 25.83
N HIS A 263 -1.15 -1.88 24.59
CA HIS A 263 -1.35 -3.29 24.21
C HIS A 263 -0.11 -3.93 23.59
N GLY A 264 1.01 -3.22 23.52
CA GLY A 264 2.26 -3.70 22.95
C GLY A 264 2.79 -2.80 21.84
N SER A 265 3.86 -3.27 21.18
CA SER A 265 4.61 -2.51 20.18
C SER A 265 4.76 -3.27 18.86
N VAL A 266 4.58 -2.55 17.75
CA VAL A 266 4.74 -3.08 16.39
C VAL A 266 5.66 -2.19 15.58
N VAL A 267 6.59 -2.80 14.85
CA VAL A 267 7.50 -2.11 13.93
C VAL A 267 7.24 -2.57 12.51
N PHE A 268 7.17 -1.63 11.57
CA PHE A 268 7.12 -1.88 10.12
C PHE A 268 8.40 -1.36 9.48
N SER A 269 9.14 -2.22 8.80
CA SER A 269 10.44 -1.86 8.22
C SER A 269 10.35 -0.88 7.06
N GLY A 270 9.21 -0.83 6.34
CA GLY A 270 9.21 -0.33 4.96
C GLY A 270 10.18 -1.15 4.12
N ASP A 271 10.54 -0.66 2.95
CA ASP A 271 11.58 -1.26 2.11
C ASP A 271 12.96 -0.79 2.57
N THR A 272 13.87 -1.72 2.77
CA THR A 272 15.18 -1.39 3.33
C THR A 272 16.26 -2.40 2.98
N ALA A 273 17.42 -1.95 2.56
CA ALA A 273 18.63 -2.75 2.68
C ALA A 273 19.01 -2.93 4.16
N GLN A 274 19.91 -3.86 4.43
CA GLN A 274 20.41 -4.08 5.81
C GLN A 274 20.97 -2.78 6.42
N THR A 275 20.50 -2.46 7.62
CA THR A 275 20.92 -1.25 8.35
C THR A 275 20.83 -1.46 9.86
N PRO A 276 21.73 -0.84 10.67
CA PRO A 276 21.60 -0.86 12.12
C PRO A 276 20.40 -0.04 12.64
N ASN A 277 19.76 0.76 11.79
CA ASN A 277 18.59 1.55 12.17
C ASN A 277 17.37 0.66 12.47
N ILE A 278 17.18 -0.46 11.75
CA ILE A 278 16.07 -1.38 11.99
C ILE A 278 16.14 -2.04 13.37
N PRO A 279 17.22 -2.75 13.78
CA PRO A 279 17.25 -3.34 15.13
C PRO A 279 17.19 -2.28 16.23
N LYS A 280 17.70 -1.07 16.00
CA LYS A 280 17.55 0.05 16.93
C LYS A 280 16.09 0.47 17.12
N LEU A 281 15.32 0.64 16.03
CA LEU A 281 13.90 1.00 16.09
C LEU A 281 13.07 -0.16 16.68
N ALA A 282 13.38 -1.39 16.27
CA ALA A 282 12.64 -2.59 16.66
C ALA A 282 13.04 -3.14 18.03
N ARG A 283 13.89 -2.44 18.77
CA ARG A 283 14.38 -2.92 20.08
C ARG A 283 13.21 -3.33 20.98
N ARG A 284 13.20 -4.64 21.38
CA ARG A 284 12.20 -5.28 22.23
C ARG A 284 10.75 -5.11 21.70
N ALA A 285 10.58 -5.01 20.39
CA ALA A 285 9.25 -4.97 19.80
C ALA A 285 8.51 -6.30 20.00
N ASP A 286 7.20 -6.25 20.24
CA ASP A 286 6.36 -7.45 20.31
C ASP A 286 6.22 -8.09 18.93
N LEU A 287 6.16 -7.27 17.87
CA LEU A 287 6.13 -7.72 16.49
C LEU A 287 6.97 -6.81 15.57
N LEU A 288 7.88 -7.41 14.82
CA LEU A 288 8.58 -6.78 13.70
C LEU A 288 7.96 -7.30 12.39
N VAL A 289 7.32 -6.43 11.63
CA VAL A 289 6.84 -6.66 10.26
C VAL A 289 7.94 -6.21 9.32
N HIS A 290 8.57 -7.15 8.60
CA HIS A 290 9.76 -6.86 7.80
C HIS A 290 9.61 -7.31 6.35
N GLU A 291 10.07 -6.49 5.42
CA GLU A 291 10.21 -6.86 4.01
C GLU A 291 11.26 -7.96 3.82
N VAL A 292 11.27 -8.63 2.66
CA VAL A 292 12.23 -9.70 2.41
C VAL A 292 12.51 -9.93 0.93
N VAL A 293 13.79 -10.11 0.60
CA VAL A 293 14.23 -10.60 -0.71
C VAL A 293 14.98 -11.95 -0.56
N ASP A 294 14.76 -12.87 -1.51
CA ASP A 294 15.66 -14.01 -1.72
C ASP A 294 16.62 -13.69 -2.88
N LEU A 295 17.78 -13.15 -2.56
CA LEU A 295 18.78 -12.78 -3.58
C LEU A 295 19.25 -13.97 -4.39
N ALA A 296 19.20 -15.19 -3.86
CA ALA A 296 19.61 -16.40 -4.56
C ALA A 296 18.67 -16.72 -5.74
N ALA A 297 17.39 -16.37 -5.63
CA ALA A 297 16.41 -16.55 -6.70
C ALA A 297 16.72 -15.71 -7.96
N PHE A 298 17.52 -14.66 -7.83
CA PHE A 298 17.90 -13.75 -8.92
C PHE A 298 19.31 -13.99 -9.49
N THR A 299 19.91 -15.13 -9.20
CA THR A 299 21.26 -15.47 -9.69
C THR A 299 21.27 -16.34 -10.95
N GLY A 300 20.09 -16.77 -11.45
CA GLY A 300 19.94 -17.64 -12.61
C GLY A 300 20.07 -16.93 -13.96
N PRO A 301 20.23 -17.70 -15.07
CA PRO A 301 20.19 -17.15 -16.42
C PRO A 301 18.83 -16.46 -16.65
N GLY A 302 18.86 -15.23 -17.14
CA GLY A 302 17.68 -14.39 -17.34
C GLY A 302 17.58 -13.19 -16.39
N PHE A 303 18.37 -13.16 -15.31
CA PHE A 303 18.49 -12.01 -14.46
C PHE A 303 19.81 -11.28 -14.67
N PRO A 304 19.80 -10.00 -15.11
CA PRO A 304 21.04 -9.27 -15.31
C PRO A 304 21.74 -8.97 -13.98
N PRO A 305 23.09 -8.97 -13.91
CA PRO A 305 23.84 -8.67 -12.70
C PRO A 305 23.47 -7.33 -12.06
N ALA A 306 23.06 -6.34 -12.88
CA ALA A 306 22.61 -5.04 -12.40
C ALA A 306 21.33 -5.13 -11.54
N LEU A 307 20.42 -6.07 -11.86
CA LEU A 307 19.22 -6.30 -11.04
C LEU A 307 19.60 -6.85 -9.66
N LEU A 308 20.49 -7.85 -9.61
CA LEU A 308 20.96 -8.40 -8.33
C LEU A 308 21.66 -7.34 -7.47
N ALA A 309 22.50 -6.50 -8.10
CA ALA A 309 23.15 -5.39 -7.41
C ALA A 309 22.14 -4.37 -6.88
N HIS A 310 21.11 -4.04 -7.68
CA HIS A 310 20.01 -3.19 -7.25
C HIS A 310 19.26 -3.78 -6.06
N LEU A 311 18.76 -5.02 -6.18
CA LEU A 311 18.00 -5.67 -5.11
C LEU A 311 18.77 -5.72 -3.78
N ARG A 312 20.07 -5.96 -3.84
CA ARG A 312 20.95 -5.95 -2.66
C ARG A 312 21.09 -4.56 -2.04
N ALA A 313 21.00 -3.50 -2.83
CA ALA A 313 21.12 -2.12 -2.38
C ALA A 313 19.81 -1.56 -1.79
N VAL A 314 18.68 -2.22 -2.06
CA VAL A 314 17.35 -1.68 -1.71
C VAL A 314 16.53 -2.60 -0.82
N HIS A 315 16.91 -3.89 -0.69
CA HIS A 315 16.15 -4.87 0.10
C HIS A 315 17.03 -5.71 1.02
N THR A 316 16.40 -6.33 2.02
CA THR A 316 17.06 -7.19 3.00
C THR A 316 16.96 -8.67 2.61
N ASP A 317 18.11 -9.33 2.43
CA ASP A 317 18.16 -10.76 2.14
C ASP A 317 17.59 -11.60 3.30
N VAL A 318 16.82 -12.62 2.96
CA VAL A 318 16.18 -13.54 3.91
C VAL A 318 17.15 -14.16 4.92
N THR A 319 18.40 -14.37 4.52
CA THR A 319 19.43 -14.97 5.40
C THR A 319 19.86 -14.08 6.55
N LEU A 320 19.50 -12.77 6.51
CA LEU A 320 19.88 -11.77 7.51
C LEU A 320 18.76 -11.53 8.56
N LEU A 321 17.51 -11.90 8.25
CA LEU A 321 16.34 -11.55 9.07
C LEU A 321 16.42 -12.11 10.50
N GLY A 322 16.92 -13.34 10.66
CA GLY A 322 17.12 -13.92 12.00
C GLY A 322 18.09 -13.11 12.84
N GLY A 323 19.19 -12.62 12.25
CA GLY A 323 20.16 -11.77 12.92
C GLY A 323 19.59 -10.41 13.31
N ILE A 324 18.83 -9.78 12.41
CA ILE A 324 18.16 -8.50 12.66
C ILE A 324 17.15 -8.64 13.83
N ALA A 325 16.34 -9.70 13.83
CA ALA A 325 15.37 -9.95 14.88
C ALA A 325 16.02 -10.27 16.23
N ALA A 326 17.13 -11.01 16.23
CA ALA A 326 17.91 -11.32 17.43
C ALA A 326 18.59 -10.06 17.99
N GLU A 327 19.23 -9.23 17.15
CA GLU A 327 19.84 -7.97 17.56
C GLU A 327 18.81 -6.98 18.15
N ALA A 328 17.59 -6.98 17.58
CA ALA A 328 16.48 -6.18 18.08
C ALA A 328 15.89 -6.72 19.38
N ASP A 329 16.17 -7.95 19.79
CA ASP A 329 15.45 -8.65 20.86
C ASP A 329 13.91 -8.64 20.61
N ALA A 330 13.50 -8.78 19.34
CA ALA A 330 12.11 -8.78 18.95
C ALA A 330 11.46 -10.13 19.31
N LYS A 331 10.21 -10.14 19.83
CA LYS A 331 9.53 -11.38 20.25
C LYS A 331 9.04 -12.21 19.06
N ALA A 332 8.64 -11.53 18.00
CA ALA A 332 8.24 -12.15 16.74
C ALA A 332 8.66 -11.28 15.55
N LEU A 333 8.97 -11.94 14.44
CA LEU A 333 9.11 -11.31 13.13
C LEU A 333 8.13 -11.96 12.15
N VAL A 334 7.36 -11.16 11.44
CA VAL A 334 6.54 -11.58 10.29
C VAL A 334 7.10 -10.96 9.02
N THR A 335 7.21 -11.78 7.97
CA THR A 335 7.66 -11.30 6.67
C THR A 335 6.51 -10.83 5.79
N THR A 336 6.76 -9.77 5.04
CA THR A 336 5.89 -9.20 4.02
C THR A 336 6.73 -8.72 2.85
N HIS A 337 6.15 -8.06 1.85
CA HIS A 337 6.86 -7.50 0.70
C HIS A 337 7.87 -8.49 0.09
N PHE A 338 7.37 -9.69 -0.29
CA PHE A 338 8.22 -10.75 -0.82
C PHE A 338 8.79 -10.39 -2.19
N SER A 339 10.10 -10.55 -2.34
CA SER A 339 10.80 -10.43 -3.63
C SER A 339 11.72 -11.66 -3.84
N PRO A 340 11.43 -12.54 -4.84
CA PRO A 340 10.31 -12.49 -5.78
C PRO A 340 8.97 -12.82 -5.10
N SER A 341 7.91 -12.14 -5.55
CA SER A 341 6.54 -12.44 -5.06
C SER A 341 5.88 -13.60 -5.79
N ASP A 342 6.45 -14.04 -6.92
CA ASP A 342 5.90 -15.13 -7.73
C ASP A 342 6.17 -16.49 -7.07
N PRO A 343 5.13 -17.26 -6.67
CA PRO A 343 5.30 -18.59 -6.09
C PRO A 343 5.92 -19.61 -7.06
N ALA A 344 5.92 -19.32 -8.37
CA ALA A 344 6.61 -20.17 -9.35
C ALA A 344 8.14 -20.02 -9.28
N LEU A 345 8.64 -18.88 -8.80
CA LEU A 345 10.07 -18.65 -8.58
C LEU A 345 10.51 -19.12 -7.19
N VAL A 346 9.79 -18.73 -6.15
CA VAL A 346 10.02 -19.16 -4.77
C VAL A 346 8.70 -19.52 -4.12
N SER A 347 8.44 -20.82 -3.95
CA SER A 347 7.20 -21.29 -3.36
C SER A 347 7.07 -20.90 -1.88
N ASP A 348 5.84 -20.86 -1.38
CA ASP A 348 5.56 -20.61 0.04
C ASP A 348 6.32 -21.56 0.98
N GLU A 349 6.48 -22.83 0.58
CA GLU A 349 7.25 -23.81 1.34
C GLU A 349 8.76 -23.48 1.34
N ALA A 350 9.29 -23.02 0.21
CA ALA A 350 10.69 -22.58 0.12
C ALA A 350 10.93 -21.36 1.03
N TRP A 351 10.04 -20.37 1.02
CA TRP A 351 10.11 -19.22 1.92
C TRP A 351 10.10 -19.64 3.39
N ARG A 352 9.18 -20.52 3.80
CA ARG A 352 9.15 -21.04 5.19
C ARG A 352 10.45 -21.76 5.58
N LYS A 353 11.07 -22.51 4.65
CA LYS A 353 12.35 -23.17 4.87
C LYS A 353 13.49 -22.15 5.05
N LEU A 354 13.55 -21.12 4.20
CA LEU A 354 14.55 -20.06 4.27
C LEU A 354 14.44 -19.29 5.60
N LEU A 355 13.25 -18.91 6.02
CA LEU A 355 13.01 -18.22 7.28
C LEU A 355 13.45 -19.06 8.50
N ARG A 356 13.08 -20.35 8.51
CA ARG A 356 13.56 -21.26 9.58
C ARG A 356 15.09 -21.42 9.59
N ALA A 357 15.72 -21.40 8.43
CA ALA A 357 17.18 -21.46 8.33
C ALA A 357 17.82 -20.18 8.86
N SER A 358 17.27 -19.01 8.51
CA SER A 358 17.74 -17.71 9.00
C SER A 358 17.64 -17.59 10.53
N ALA A 359 16.50 -18.00 11.11
CA ALA A 359 16.32 -18.00 12.57
C ALA A 359 17.34 -18.91 13.28
N ARG A 360 17.52 -20.17 12.78
CA ARG A 360 18.50 -21.09 13.34
C ARG A 360 19.94 -20.60 13.26
N LYS A 361 20.32 -20.00 12.12
CA LYS A 361 21.68 -19.46 11.93
C LYS A 361 22.01 -18.35 12.93
N ALA A 362 21.00 -17.62 13.39
CA ALA A 362 21.13 -16.49 14.29
C ALA A 362 20.83 -16.84 15.76
N ASP A 363 20.52 -18.11 16.05
CA ASP A 363 20.01 -18.55 17.37
C ASP A 363 18.86 -17.66 17.88
N TYR A 364 18.02 -17.17 16.95
CA TYR A 364 16.89 -16.32 17.28
C TYR A 364 15.80 -17.11 17.99
N PRO A 365 15.49 -16.78 19.27
CA PRO A 365 14.55 -17.55 20.08
C PRO A 365 13.09 -17.19 19.78
N GLY A 366 12.85 -16.04 19.12
CA GLY A 366 11.51 -15.56 18.81
C GLY A 366 10.85 -16.31 17.66
N ARG A 367 9.62 -15.94 17.35
CA ARG A 367 8.85 -16.57 16.27
C ARG A 367 9.17 -15.91 14.92
N MET A 368 9.51 -16.72 13.90
CA MET A 368 9.55 -16.30 12.50
C MET A 368 8.27 -16.73 11.81
N ILE A 369 7.51 -15.78 11.30
CA ILE A 369 6.19 -15.98 10.70
C ILE A 369 6.28 -15.66 9.21
N PHE A 370 5.88 -16.62 8.37
CA PHE A 370 5.69 -16.37 6.94
C PHE A 370 4.36 -15.66 6.74
N GLY A 371 4.39 -14.39 6.27
CA GLY A 371 3.20 -13.58 6.03
C GLY A 371 2.42 -14.01 4.80
N GLN A 372 1.10 -13.89 4.88
CA GLN A 372 0.19 -14.18 3.78
C GLN A 372 -0.88 -13.09 3.70
N ASP A 373 -1.41 -12.87 2.50
CA ASP A 373 -2.52 -11.93 2.30
C ASP A 373 -3.70 -12.27 3.20
N LEU A 374 -4.29 -11.26 3.80
CA LEU A 374 -5.39 -11.33 4.78
C LEU A 374 -5.05 -12.06 6.10
N MET A 375 -3.77 -12.37 6.34
CA MET A 375 -3.35 -12.93 7.62
C MET A 375 -3.51 -11.90 8.73
N ARG A 376 -4.24 -12.28 9.80
CA ARG A 376 -4.35 -11.49 11.02
C ARG A 376 -3.48 -12.07 12.13
N ILE A 377 -2.67 -11.21 12.74
CA ILE A 377 -1.70 -11.56 13.79
C ILE A 377 -2.06 -10.77 15.04
N PRO A 378 -2.59 -11.42 16.08
CA PRO A 378 -2.77 -10.76 17.37
C PRO A 378 -1.40 -10.46 17.99
N VAL A 379 -1.26 -9.27 18.55
CA VAL A 379 -0.07 -8.84 19.28
C VAL A 379 -0.43 -8.86 20.77
N THR A 380 0.26 -9.67 21.52
CA THR A 380 0.08 -9.77 22.98
C THR A 380 1.34 -9.24 23.64
N PRO A 381 1.23 -8.28 24.56
CA PRO A 381 2.37 -7.89 25.39
C PRO A 381 2.88 -9.08 26.20
N ALA A 382 4.15 -9.07 26.53
CA ALA A 382 4.75 -10.12 27.38
C ALA A 382 4.28 -10.01 28.83
#